data_fa1607ca9898078023eb8a20324ca326
#
_entry.id   fa1607ca9898078023eb8a20324ca326
#
_cell.length_a   1.000
_cell.length_b   1.000
_cell.length_c   1.000
_cell.angle_alpha   90.00
_cell.angle_beta   90.00
_cell.angle_gamma   90.00
#
_symmetry.space_group_name_H-M   'P 1'
#
loop_
_entity.id
_entity.type
_entity.pdbx_description
1 polymer ?
#
loop_
_entity_poly.entity_id
_entity_poly.type
_entity_poly.pdbx_seq_one_letter_code
_entity_poly.pdbx_strand_id
1 'polypeptide(L)'
;MRTVVFIFFFFVFAFPIRAQTGSKADSIIAYARTFKGTTYKYASCTPGDGFDCSGFVYYVFAHFNIKTPRSSIDYSNFGKKIPIDSCRKGDIIVFTGTKATNRRPGHVGIVIDGSGENVHFIHSSSSKKHYGVIESTFNESPYYKARFIKIVRVLN
;
A
#
# COMPACT_ATOMS: atom_id res chain seq x y z
N MET A 1 -62.29 -32.38 27.94
CA MET A 1 -61.15 -31.43 27.93
C MET A 1 -60.38 -31.65 26.61
N ARG A 2 -60.43 -30.69 25.69
CA ARG A 2 -59.71 -30.78 24.39
C ARG A 2 -58.39 -29.96 24.55
N THR A 3 -57.27 -30.66 24.51
CA THR A 3 -55.95 -30.05 24.59
C THR A 3 -55.57 -29.49 23.21
N VAL A 4 -55.43 -28.16 23.09
CA VAL A 4 -54.97 -27.50 21.88
C VAL A 4 -53.43 -27.38 21.98
N VAL A 5 -52.75 -28.08 21.08
CA VAL A 5 -51.29 -28.00 20.94
C VAL A 5 -50.97 -26.88 19.96
N PHE A 6 -50.33 -25.77 20.42
CA PHE A 6 -49.79 -24.72 19.58
C PHE A 6 -48.40 -25.13 19.07
N ILE A 7 -48.27 -25.41 17.79
CA ILE A 7 -46.99 -25.63 17.12
C ILE A 7 -46.44 -24.26 16.73
N PHE A 8 -45.38 -23.80 17.42
CA PHE A 8 -44.65 -22.60 17.05
C PHE A 8 -43.67 -22.93 15.91
N PHE A 9 -43.97 -22.44 14.70
CA PHE A 9 -43.06 -22.53 13.56
C PHE A 9 -41.98 -21.47 13.69
N PHE A 10 -40.74 -21.88 14.07
CA PHE A 10 -39.58 -20.98 14.10
C PHE A 10 -39.04 -20.79 12.68
N PHE A 11 -39.35 -19.65 12.07
CA PHE A 11 -38.84 -19.28 10.75
C PHE A 11 -37.38 -18.79 10.92
N VAL A 12 -36.41 -19.66 10.65
CA VAL A 12 -34.99 -19.28 10.62
C VAL A 12 -34.72 -18.53 9.34
N PHE A 13 -34.65 -17.21 9.43
CA PHE A 13 -34.16 -16.35 8.34
C PHE A 13 -32.64 -16.56 8.17
N ALA A 14 -32.22 -17.38 7.21
CA ALA A 14 -30.86 -17.49 6.78
C ALA A 14 -30.50 -16.26 5.93
N PHE A 15 -29.86 -15.26 6.56
CA PHE A 15 -29.25 -14.17 5.78
C PHE A 15 -28.03 -14.72 5.04
N PRO A 16 -27.93 -14.55 3.71
CA PRO A 16 -26.72 -14.92 2.99
C PRO A 16 -25.57 -14.02 3.46
N ILE A 17 -24.62 -14.61 4.15
CA ILE A 17 -23.33 -13.95 4.45
C ILE A 17 -22.62 -13.78 3.10
N ARG A 18 -22.76 -12.59 2.51
CA ARG A 18 -22.00 -12.21 1.32
C ARG A 18 -20.56 -11.99 1.75
N ALA A 19 -19.72 -12.99 1.58
CA ALA A 19 -18.28 -12.85 1.73
C ALA A 19 -17.83 -11.76 0.76
N GLN A 20 -17.45 -10.59 1.29
CA GLN A 20 -16.89 -9.49 0.51
C GLN A 20 -15.48 -9.93 0.09
N THR A 21 -15.35 -10.47 -1.12
CA THR A 21 -14.04 -10.78 -1.72
C THR A 21 -13.32 -9.47 -1.98
N GLY A 22 -12.47 -9.06 -1.03
CA GLY A 22 -11.59 -7.91 -1.19
C GLY A 22 -10.74 -8.05 -2.45
N SER A 23 -10.49 -6.94 -3.15
CA SER A 23 -9.62 -6.96 -4.32
C SER A 23 -8.18 -7.40 -3.92
N LYS A 24 -7.38 -7.88 -4.90
CA LYS A 24 -5.97 -8.19 -4.66
C LYS A 24 -5.21 -6.98 -4.09
N ALA A 25 -5.58 -5.77 -4.50
CA ALA A 25 -5.04 -4.53 -3.96
C ALA A 25 -5.37 -4.36 -2.47
N ASP A 26 -6.62 -4.64 -2.05
CA ASP A 26 -7.01 -4.56 -0.63
C ASP A 26 -6.23 -5.55 0.22
N SER A 27 -5.98 -6.76 -0.28
CA SER A 27 -5.15 -7.77 0.41
C SER A 27 -3.70 -7.31 0.55
N ILE A 28 -3.11 -6.71 -0.49
CA ILE A 28 -1.76 -6.14 -0.47
C ILE A 28 -1.66 -5.04 0.58
N ILE A 29 -2.64 -4.12 0.61
CA ILE A 29 -2.68 -3.01 1.56
C ILE A 29 -2.84 -3.51 2.99
N ALA A 30 -3.74 -4.47 3.22
CA ALA A 30 -3.94 -5.07 4.54
C ALA A 30 -2.64 -5.70 5.04
N TYR A 31 -1.94 -6.46 4.20
CA TYR A 31 -0.65 -7.05 4.52
C TYR A 31 0.44 -6.00 4.76
N ALA A 32 0.52 -4.96 3.92
CA ALA A 32 1.46 -3.86 4.12
C ALA A 32 1.27 -3.17 5.47
N ARG A 33 0.01 -2.98 5.90
CA ARG A 33 -0.34 -2.36 7.18
C ARG A 33 0.09 -3.16 8.41
N THR A 34 0.26 -4.48 8.30
CA THR A 34 0.76 -5.30 9.42
C THR A 34 2.19 -4.93 9.82
N PHE A 35 2.94 -4.26 8.96
CA PHE A 35 4.31 -3.81 9.22
C PHE A 35 4.42 -2.37 9.72
N LYS A 36 3.31 -1.66 9.97
CA LYS A 36 3.37 -0.28 10.53
C LYS A 36 4.16 -0.26 11.83
N GLY A 37 5.08 0.70 11.93
CA GLY A 37 5.99 0.83 13.06
C GLY A 37 7.29 0.01 12.95
N THR A 38 7.43 -0.89 11.96
CA THR A 38 8.71 -1.56 11.69
C THR A 38 9.76 -0.51 11.35
N THR A 39 10.92 -0.60 11.99
CA THR A 39 12.00 0.39 11.86
C THR A 39 12.55 0.49 10.44
N TYR A 40 13.03 1.66 10.06
CA TYR A 40 13.80 1.80 8.83
C TYR A 40 15.21 1.21 9.01
N LYS A 41 15.66 0.40 8.03
CA LYS A 41 17.04 -0.05 7.94
C LYS A 41 17.51 0.00 6.49
N TYR A 42 18.55 0.77 6.23
CA TYR A 42 19.13 0.90 4.88
C TYR A 42 19.55 -0.48 4.33
N ALA A 43 19.29 -0.70 3.03
CA ALA A 43 19.59 -1.94 2.30
C ALA A 43 18.92 -3.22 2.87
N SER A 44 17.90 -3.11 3.72
CA SER A 44 17.17 -4.24 4.29
C SER A 44 15.79 -4.42 3.66
N CYS A 45 15.34 -5.70 3.58
CA CYS A 45 14.02 -6.09 3.08
C CYS A 45 13.38 -7.21 3.93
N THR A 46 13.71 -7.30 5.22
CA THR A 46 13.16 -8.32 6.12
C THR A 46 12.52 -7.66 7.35
N PRO A 47 11.35 -8.14 7.82
CA PRO A 47 10.66 -7.51 8.95
C PRO A 47 11.46 -7.58 10.26
N GLY A 48 12.28 -8.63 10.47
CA GLY A 48 13.09 -8.79 11.68
C GLY A 48 14.23 -7.77 11.78
N ASP A 49 14.76 -7.34 10.65
CA ASP A 49 15.85 -6.32 10.60
C ASP A 49 15.34 -4.89 10.43
N GLY A 50 14.16 -4.72 9.85
CA GLY A 50 13.62 -3.48 9.36
C GLY A 50 13.62 -3.39 7.83
N PHE A 51 13.10 -2.30 7.28
CA PHE A 51 12.97 -2.11 5.84
C PHE A 51 13.59 -0.79 5.38
N ASP A 52 14.30 -0.79 4.22
CA ASP A 52 14.36 0.43 3.42
C ASP A 52 13.08 0.61 2.58
N CYS A 53 12.94 1.74 1.89
CA CYS A 53 11.72 2.06 1.16
C CYS A 53 11.37 1.04 0.06
N SER A 54 12.34 0.66 -0.76
CA SER A 54 12.16 -0.31 -1.84
C SER A 54 12.12 -1.76 -1.33
N GLY A 55 12.83 -2.06 -0.26
CA GLY A 55 12.79 -3.36 0.44
C GLY A 55 11.42 -3.65 1.04
N PHE A 56 10.76 -2.64 1.59
CA PHE A 56 9.37 -2.74 2.06
C PHE A 56 8.43 -3.09 0.89
N VAL A 57 8.47 -2.31 -0.19
CA VAL A 57 7.63 -2.56 -1.38
C VAL A 57 7.93 -3.95 -1.96
N TYR A 58 9.21 -4.30 -2.13
CA TYR A 58 9.65 -5.60 -2.61
C TYR A 58 9.07 -6.75 -1.76
N TYR A 59 9.22 -6.67 -0.43
CA TYR A 59 8.76 -7.70 0.50
C TYR A 59 7.24 -7.89 0.44
N VAL A 60 6.48 -6.78 0.47
CA VAL A 60 5.01 -6.82 0.43
C VAL A 60 4.52 -7.44 -0.87
N PHE A 61 5.02 -7.01 -2.03
CA PHE A 61 4.57 -7.53 -3.32
C PHE A 61 5.02 -8.97 -3.58
N ALA A 62 6.22 -9.35 -3.11
CA ALA A 62 6.73 -10.73 -3.22
C ALA A 62 5.83 -11.75 -2.51
N HIS A 63 5.21 -11.39 -1.38
CA HIS A 63 4.21 -12.22 -0.69
C HIS A 63 3.03 -12.61 -1.59
N PHE A 64 2.68 -11.77 -2.55
CA PHE A 64 1.60 -12.01 -3.52
C PHE A 64 2.11 -12.50 -4.89
N ASN A 65 3.36 -12.98 -4.97
CA ASN A 65 4.02 -13.43 -6.20
C ASN A 65 4.10 -12.34 -7.30
N ILE A 66 4.17 -11.07 -6.89
CA ILE A 66 4.35 -9.93 -7.80
C ILE A 66 5.80 -9.46 -7.72
N LYS A 67 6.50 -9.51 -8.85
CA LYS A 67 7.89 -9.06 -8.94
C LYS A 67 7.96 -7.54 -9.00
N THR A 68 8.73 -6.93 -8.10
CA THR A 68 9.08 -5.50 -8.09
C THR A 68 10.58 -5.33 -7.93
N PRO A 69 11.17 -4.20 -8.36
CA PRO A 69 12.60 -3.96 -8.15
C PRO A 69 12.98 -3.93 -6.67
N ARG A 70 14.15 -4.51 -6.34
CA ARG A 70 14.70 -4.41 -4.99
C ARG A 70 15.27 -3.01 -4.71
N SER A 71 15.76 -2.31 -5.71
CA SER A 71 16.33 -0.97 -5.57
C SER A 71 15.38 0.10 -6.12
N SER A 72 15.27 1.22 -5.39
CA SER A 72 14.42 2.35 -5.82
C SER A 72 14.84 2.94 -7.16
N ILE A 73 16.13 2.92 -7.52
CA ILE A 73 16.63 3.44 -8.79
C ILE A 73 16.07 2.68 -10.00
N ASP A 74 15.82 1.37 -9.85
CA ASP A 74 15.35 0.50 -10.92
C ASP A 74 13.90 0.78 -11.32
N TYR A 75 13.17 1.55 -10.50
CA TYR A 75 11.84 2.07 -10.87
C TYR A 75 11.87 3.08 -12.02
N SER A 76 13.06 3.53 -12.48
CA SER A 76 13.19 4.43 -13.63
C SER A 76 12.41 3.93 -14.84
N ASN A 77 12.54 2.65 -15.19
CA ASN A 77 11.93 2.02 -16.37
C ASN A 77 10.95 0.90 -16.02
N PHE A 78 10.63 0.73 -14.72
CA PHE A 78 9.77 -0.34 -14.26
C PHE A 78 8.29 0.03 -14.34
N GLY A 79 7.46 -0.93 -14.76
CA GLY A 79 6.00 -0.91 -14.72
C GLY A 79 5.34 0.09 -15.67
N LYS A 80 4.01 0.05 -15.74
CA LYS A 80 3.22 0.99 -16.56
C LYS A 80 3.08 2.33 -15.82
N LYS A 81 3.57 3.42 -16.44
CA LYS A 81 3.38 4.78 -15.91
C LYS A 81 1.90 5.19 -15.98
N ILE A 82 1.37 5.68 -14.85
CA ILE A 82 -0.02 6.11 -14.69
C ILE A 82 -0.02 7.60 -14.28
N PRO A 83 -0.94 8.43 -14.84
CA PRO A 83 -1.22 9.77 -14.31
C PRO A 83 -1.64 9.69 -12.83
N ILE A 84 -1.24 10.67 -12.02
CA ILE A 84 -1.58 10.67 -10.59
C ILE A 84 -3.10 10.71 -10.35
N ASP A 85 -3.86 11.38 -11.22
CA ASP A 85 -5.32 11.44 -11.16
C ASP A 85 -6.02 10.11 -11.48
N SER A 86 -5.28 9.17 -12.08
CA SER A 86 -5.77 7.84 -12.44
C SER A 86 -5.18 6.73 -11.56
N CYS A 87 -4.45 7.09 -10.49
CA CYS A 87 -3.86 6.09 -9.62
C CYS A 87 -4.95 5.35 -8.81
N ARG A 88 -4.60 4.14 -8.38
CA ARG A 88 -5.50 3.24 -7.64
C ARG A 88 -4.74 2.58 -6.50
N LYS A 89 -5.49 2.00 -5.58
CA LYS A 89 -4.96 1.09 -4.55
C LYS A 89 -4.00 0.06 -5.14
N GLY A 90 -2.85 -0.13 -4.50
CA GLY A 90 -1.81 -1.07 -4.93
C GLY A 90 -0.90 -0.55 -6.05
N ASP A 91 -1.11 0.65 -6.61
CA ASP A 91 -0.10 1.32 -7.44
C ASP A 91 1.11 1.71 -6.59
N ILE A 92 2.26 1.89 -7.22
CA ILE A 92 3.49 2.30 -6.55
C ILE A 92 3.77 3.77 -6.86
N ILE A 93 3.90 4.60 -5.82
CA ILE A 93 4.29 5.99 -5.94
C ILE A 93 5.81 6.11 -5.86
N VAL A 94 6.42 6.86 -6.78
CA VAL A 94 7.87 6.99 -6.94
C VAL A 94 8.28 8.44 -6.76
N PHE A 95 9.28 8.67 -5.92
CA PHE A 95 9.85 9.97 -5.62
C PHE A 95 11.36 9.99 -5.90
N THR A 96 11.93 11.18 -6.02
CA THR A 96 13.39 11.37 -5.94
C THR A 96 13.89 10.98 -4.55
N GLY A 97 15.20 10.83 -4.40
CA GLY A 97 15.85 10.73 -3.10
C GLY A 97 15.78 12.03 -2.30
N THR A 98 16.76 12.26 -1.45
CA THR A 98 16.82 13.43 -0.54
C THR A 98 16.88 14.78 -1.27
N LYS A 99 17.45 14.83 -2.47
CA LYS A 99 17.55 16.05 -3.29
C LYS A 99 16.47 16.08 -4.36
N ALA A 100 15.51 17.02 -4.26
CA ALA A 100 14.40 17.17 -5.20
C ALA A 100 14.86 17.50 -6.64
N THR A 101 15.99 18.19 -6.79
CA THR A 101 16.59 18.56 -8.08
C THR A 101 17.18 17.37 -8.84
N ASN A 102 17.58 16.30 -8.12
CA ASN A 102 18.05 15.07 -8.74
C ASN A 102 16.83 14.20 -9.09
N ARG A 103 16.38 14.27 -10.35
CA ARG A 103 15.15 13.58 -10.83
C ARG A 103 15.28 12.05 -10.96
N ARG A 104 16.25 11.43 -10.32
CA ARG A 104 16.39 9.97 -10.28
C ARG A 104 15.55 9.37 -9.13
N PRO A 105 14.86 8.22 -9.36
CA PRO A 105 14.16 7.52 -8.29
C PRO A 105 15.08 7.23 -7.09
N GLY A 106 14.58 7.48 -5.91
CA GLY A 106 15.33 7.27 -4.65
C GLY A 106 14.42 6.95 -3.47
N HIS A 107 13.09 7.02 -3.68
CA HIS A 107 12.11 6.64 -2.67
C HIS A 107 10.83 6.13 -3.32
N VAL A 108 10.18 5.14 -2.69
CA VAL A 108 8.94 4.52 -3.18
C VAL A 108 7.99 4.19 -2.03
N GLY A 109 6.69 4.13 -2.35
CA GLY A 109 5.63 3.68 -1.46
C GLY A 109 4.50 2.99 -2.22
N ILE A 110 3.56 2.39 -1.49
CA ILE A 110 2.38 1.72 -2.03
C ILE A 110 1.18 2.64 -1.83
N VAL A 111 0.44 2.96 -2.89
CA VAL A 111 -0.80 3.73 -2.82
C VAL A 111 -1.85 2.89 -2.08
N ILE A 112 -2.43 3.45 -1.02
CA ILE A 112 -3.45 2.78 -0.21
C ILE A 112 -4.85 3.33 -0.47
N ASP A 113 -4.95 4.58 -0.92
CA ASP A 113 -6.22 5.23 -1.24
C ASP A 113 -6.00 6.54 -2.02
N GLY A 114 -7.11 7.08 -2.57
CA GLY A 114 -7.15 8.39 -3.21
C GLY A 114 -6.61 8.42 -4.63
N SER A 115 -6.70 9.60 -5.23
CA SER A 115 -6.16 9.94 -6.55
C SER A 115 -5.82 11.42 -6.60
N GLY A 116 -5.04 11.85 -7.60
CA GLY A 116 -4.61 13.23 -7.74
C GLY A 116 -3.85 13.72 -6.51
N GLU A 117 -4.26 14.85 -5.97
CA GLU A 117 -3.64 15.42 -4.77
C GLU A 117 -4.00 14.69 -3.47
N ASN A 118 -5.07 13.89 -3.47
CA ASN A 118 -5.55 13.17 -2.28
C ASN A 118 -4.97 11.75 -2.16
N VAL A 119 -3.82 11.49 -2.75
CA VAL A 119 -3.16 10.18 -2.66
C VAL A 119 -2.62 9.95 -1.26
N HIS A 120 -3.07 8.85 -0.65
CA HIS A 120 -2.51 8.29 0.57
C HIS A 120 -1.63 7.09 0.22
N PHE A 121 -0.51 6.94 0.88
CA PHE A 121 0.43 5.85 0.62
C PHE A 121 1.14 5.38 1.88
N ILE A 122 1.54 4.10 1.88
CA ILE A 122 2.33 3.48 2.93
C ILE A 122 3.76 3.23 2.42
N HIS A 123 4.75 3.55 3.25
CA HIS A 123 6.16 3.42 2.87
C HIS A 123 7.06 3.28 4.10
N SER A 124 8.30 2.82 3.92
CA SER A 124 9.31 2.88 4.96
C SER A 124 10.11 4.19 4.85
N SER A 125 9.98 5.05 5.85
CA SER A 125 10.56 6.39 5.92
C SER A 125 11.89 6.41 6.67
N SER A 126 12.90 7.05 6.08
CA SER A 126 14.19 7.34 6.75
C SER A 126 14.20 8.68 7.49
N SER A 127 13.08 9.40 7.53
CA SER A 127 12.97 10.69 8.22
C SER A 127 13.10 10.51 9.74
N LYS A 128 13.94 11.29 10.39
CA LYS A 128 14.10 11.26 11.85
C LYS A 128 12.79 11.53 12.60
N LYS A 129 11.90 12.33 12.04
CA LYS A 129 10.59 12.66 12.64
C LYS A 129 9.59 11.51 12.50
N HIS A 130 9.69 10.73 11.40
CA HIS A 130 8.75 9.67 11.04
C HIS A 130 9.54 8.46 10.53
N TYR A 131 10.23 7.78 11.45
CA TYR A 131 11.17 6.71 11.12
C TYR A 131 10.48 5.35 11.06
N GLY A 132 10.63 4.63 9.94
CA GLY A 132 10.07 3.30 9.73
C GLY A 132 8.83 3.29 8.85
N VAL A 133 8.05 2.19 8.92
CA VAL A 133 6.85 2.00 8.09
C VAL A 133 5.69 2.85 8.61
N ILE A 134 5.27 3.81 7.79
CA ILE A 134 4.22 4.79 8.10
C ILE A 134 3.30 5.01 6.90
N GLU A 135 2.13 5.58 7.16
CA GLU A 135 1.24 6.13 6.13
C GLU A 135 1.46 7.65 6.02
N SER A 136 1.38 8.17 4.81
CA SER A 136 1.55 9.59 4.50
C SER A 136 0.55 10.03 3.44
N THR A 137 0.21 11.33 3.45
CA THR A 137 -0.64 11.97 2.45
C THR A 137 0.21 12.81 1.50
N PHE A 138 -0.01 12.66 0.20
CA PHE A 138 0.77 13.36 -0.82
C PHE A 138 0.59 14.87 -0.75
N ASN A 139 -0.67 15.34 -0.65
CA ASN A 139 -1.01 16.76 -0.69
C ASN A 139 -0.55 17.55 0.54
N GLU A 140 -0.60 16.93 1.73
CA GLU A 140 -0.24 17.58 2.99
C GLU A 140 1.25 17.85 3.15
N SER A 141 2.07 17.32 2.24
CA SER A 141 3.52 17.44 2.33
C SER A 141 4.15 18.10 1.11
N PRO A 142 4.57 19.38 1.21
CA PRO A 142 5.40 20.02 0.18
C PRO A 142 6.66 19.21 -0.16
N TYR A 143 7.17 18.44 0.81
CA TYR A 143 8.30 17.54 0.63
C TYR A 143 8.04 16.48 -0.45
N TYR A 144 6.88 15.81 -0.41
CA TYR A 144 6.51 14.79 -1.40
C TYR A 144 6.15 15.40 -2.74
N LYS A 145 5.42 16.53 -2.76
CA LYS A 145 5.09 17.24 -4.01
C LYS A 145 6.34 17.60 -4.80
N ALA A 146 7.34 18.21 -4.16
CA ALA A 146 8.60 18.60 -4.82
C ALA A 146 9.40 17.40 -5.36
N ARG A 147 9.22 16.21 -4.78
CA ARG A 147 9.98 15.00 -5.11
C ARG A 147 9.25 14.02 -6.00
N PHE A 148 7.98 14.21 -6.26
CA PHE A 148 7.18 13.31 -7.08
C PHE A 148 7.77 13.11 -8.48
N ILE A 149 7.88 11.85 -8.91
CA ILE A 149 8.34 11.47 -10.26
C ILE A 149 7.19 10.89 -11.07
N LYS A 150 6.55 9.83 -10.56
CA LYS A 150 5.49 9.10 -11.27
C LYS A 150 4.72 8.15 -10.34
N ILE A 151 3.58 7.70 -10.84
CA ILE A 151 2.91 6.49 -10.37
C ILE A 151 3.23 5.34 -11.33
N VAL A 152 3.36 4.13 -10.78
CA VAL A 152 3.61 2.89 -11.54
C VAL A 152 2.56 1.86 -11.19
N ARG A 153 1.90 1.28 -12.20
CA ARG A 153 0.94 0.18 -12.03
C ARG A 153 1.59 -1.16 -12.33
N VAL A 154 1.41 -2.10 -11.42
CA VAL A 154 1.88 -3.50 -11.52
C VAL A 154 0.73 -4.51 -11.41
N LEU A 155 -0.44 -4.06 -10.98
CA LEU A 155 -1.67 -4.85 -10.94
C LEU A 155 -2.49 -4.61 -12.21
N ASN A 156 -3.06 -5.68 -12.77
CA ASN A 156 -3.99 -5.62 -13.89
C ASN A 156 -5.38 -5.19 -13.46
#